data_6d792dc9b2bed210154d20a7ece03780
#
_entry.id   6d792dc9b2bed210154d20a7ece03780
#
_cell.length_a   1.000
_cell.length_b   1.000
_cell.length_c   1.000
_cell.angle_alpha   90.00
_cell.angle_beta   90.00
_cell.angle_gamma   90.00
#
_symmetry.space_group_name_H-M   'P 1'
#
loop_
_entity.id
_entity.type
_entity.pdbx_description
1 polymer ?
#
loop_
_entity_poly.entity_id
_entity_poly.type
_entity_poly.pdbx_seq_one_letter_code
_entity_poly.pdbx_strand_id
1 'polypeptide(L)'
;KTTIGRMFRKKDASDGAMTPFQAVCTALAGTVGTGNIAGVAGAIAIGGPGAVFWMWCSALLGMCTKFAEVTLAVHYRERSEAGEWVGGPMYYIKNGLSKHWQFLAVLYSLFGVLTVFGTGNATQVNTIVAAIDTALLEYGVVGGGALSTLNLVVGIAVAMLVAMVLLGGIKRIGSVSEKLVPFMALFYIVLSVGVMVLNFERLPYVFESIIAGAFNPAAFTGGTIGSLFVSMQKG
;
A
#
# COMPACT_ATOMS: atom_id res chain seq x y z
N LYS A 1 3.83 17.13 -19.15
CA LYS A 1 3.87 18.50 -18.56
C LYS A 1 2.53 18.95 -17.95
N THR A 2 1.39 18.60 -18.55
CA THR A 2 0.06 19.06 -18.10
C THR A 2 -0.41 18.36 -16.81
N THR A 3 -0.09 17.09 -16.57
CA THR A 3 -0.58 16.31 -15.42
C THR A 3 0.10 16.77 -14.12
N ILE A 4 1.44 16.88 -14.13
CA ILE A 4 2.21 17.33 -12.96
C ILE A 4 1.84 18.77 -12.60
N GLY A 5 1.70 19.66 -13.61
CA GLY A 5 1.27 21.05 -13.36
C GLY A 5 -0.14 21.16 -12.79
N ARG A 6 -1.03 20.20 -13.06
CA ARG A 6 -2.38 20.15 -12.46
C ARG A 6 -2.39 19.63 -11.02
N MET A 7 -1.46 18.76 -10.64
CA MET A 7 -1.31 18.28 -9.26
C MET A 7 -1.02 19.40 -8.27
N PHE A 8 -0.18 20.36 -8.65
CA PHE A 8 0.22 21.48 -7.79
C PHE A 8 -0.64 22.74 -7.95
N ARG A 9 -1.61 22.72 -8.85
CA ARG A 9 -2.50 23.86 -9.03
C ARG A 9 -3.54 23.86 -7.90
N LYS A 10 -3.50 24.89 -7.06
CA LYS A 10 -4.60 25.21 -6.14
C LYS A 10 -5.85 25.49 -6.99
N LYS A 11 -6.64 24.48 -7.24
CA LYS A 11 -7.98 24.65 -7.73
C LYS A 11 -8.87 24.77 -6.50
N ASP A 12 -9.63 25.84 -6.40
CA ASP A 12 -10.61 25.97 -5.35
C ASP A 12 -11.42 24.69 -5.26
N ALA A 13 -11.53 24.17 -4.03
CA ALA A 13 -12.24 22.93 -3.73
C ALA A 13 -13.76 23.12 -3.85
N SER A 14 -14.21 23.73 -4.96
CA SER A 14 -15.60 24.12 -5.15
C SER A 14 -16.54 22.93 -5.37
N ASP A 15 -16.01 21.72 -5.66
CA ASP A 15 -16.84 20.56 -5.97
C ASP A 15 -16.28 19.21 -5.47
N GLY A 16 -15.21 19.20 -4.69
CA GLY A 16 -14.59 17.98 -4.16
C GLY A 16 -14.15 18.12 -2.72
N ALA A 17 -14.20 17.02 -1.97
CA ALA A 17 -13.77 16.97 -0.57
C ALA A 17 -12.25 17.16 -0.39
N MET A 18 -11.44 17.02 -1.45
CA MET A 18 -9.98 16.99 -1.41
C MET A 18 -9.37 17.73 -2.60
N THR A 19 -8.20 18.34 -2.37
CA THR A 19 -7.38 18.89 -3.46
C THR A 19 -6.74 17.77 -4.30
N PRO A 20 -6.33 18.02 -5.55
CA PRO A 20 -5.64 17.00 -6.37
C PRO A 20 -4.38 16.46 -5.71
N PHE A 21 -3.63 17.30 -4.99
CA PHE A 21 -2.44 16.87 -4.25
C PHE A 21 -2.80 15.96 -3.07
N GLN A 22 -3.82 16.32 -2.28
CA GLN A 22 -4.34 15.46 -1.21
C GLN A 22 -4.82 14.11 -1.72
N ALA A 23 -5.51 14.09 -2.87
CA ALA A 23 -5.97 12.85 -3.48
C ALA A 23 -4.80 11.93 -3.87
N VAL A 24 -3.73 12.49 -4.44
CA VAL A 24 -2.51 11.72 -4.76
C VAL A 24 -1.83 11.22 -3.49
N CYS A 25 -1.66 12.07 -2.48
CA CYS A 25 -1.05 11.66 -1.21
C CYS A 25 -1.89 10.57 -0.51
N THR A 26 -3.21 10.67 -0.54
CA THR A 26 -4.11 9.64 0.02
C THR A 26 -4.04 8.34 -0.76
N ALA A 27 -3.98 8.39 -2.09
CA ALA A 27 -3.79 7.21 -2.92
C ALA A 27 -2.43 6.53 -2.66
N LEU A 28 -1.36 7.32 -2.52
CA LEU A 28 -0.05 6.82 -2.13
C LEU A 28 -0.06 6.21 -0.73
N ALA A 29 -0.72 6.84 0.25
CA ALA A 29 -0.88 6.30 1.59
C ALA A 29 -1.57 4.94 1.61
N GLY A 30 -2.57 4.75 0.75
CA GLY A 30 -3.27 3.47 0.60
C GLY A 30 -2.50 2.40 -0.18
N THR A 31 -1.52 2.80 -0.97
CA THR A 31 -0.76 1.90 -1.86
C THR A 31 0.61 1.54 -1.27
N VAL A 32 1.30 2.53 -0.70
CA VAL A 32 2.63 2.35 -0.10
C VAL A 32 2.47 1.92 1.36
N GLY A 33 2.74 0.66 1.62
CA GLY A 33 2.67 0.08 2.96
C GLY A 33 3.88 -0.78 3.26
N THR A 34 3.86 -1.46 4.39
CA THR A 34 4.91 -2.39 4.82
C THR A 34 5.13 -3.55 3.84
N GLY A 35 4.09 -3.91 3.07
CA GLY A 35 4.19 -4.91 1.99
C GLY A 35 5.18 -4.55 0.90
N ASN A 36 5.37 -3.27 0.60
CA ASN A 36 6.30 -2.82 -0.42
C ASN A 36 7.77 -2.91 0.04
N ILE A 37 8.02 -3.08 1.32
CA ILE A 37 9.35 -3.23 1.91
C ILE A 37 9.55 -4.67 2.37
N ALA A 38 8.82 -5.08 3.39
CA ALA A 38 8.93 -6.41 3.97
C ALA A 38 8.45 -7.52 3.03
N GLY A 39 7.39 -7.28 2.24
CA GLY A 39 6.89 -8.22 1.25
C GLY A 39 7.87 -8.45 0.10
N VAL A 40 8.54 -7.40 -0.36
CA VAL A 40 9.60 -7.53 -1.40
C VAL A 40 10.80 -8.29 -0.87
N ALA A 41 11.24 -7.99 0.35
CA ALA A 41 12.31 -8.75 0.99
C ALA A 41 11.95 -10.23 1.17
N GLY A 42 10.72 -10.53 1.58
CA GLY A 42 10.20 -11.89 1.67
C GLY A 42 10.13 -12.60 0.33
N ALA A 43 9.71 -11.93 -0.72
CA ALA A 43 9.67 -12.49 -2.08
C ALA A 43 11.08 -12.83 -2.59
N ILE A 44 12.07 -11.97 -2.33
CA ILE A 44 13.47 -12.24 -2.66
C ILE A 44 14.01 -13.43 -1.84
N ALA A 45 13.68 -13.52 -0.56
CA ALA A 45 14.12 -14.60 0.31
C ALA A 45 13.60 -15.98 -0.13
N ILE A 46 12.38 -16.04 -0.69
CA ILE A 46 11.73 -17.28 -1.13
C ILE A 46 12.03 -17.59 -2.59
N GLY A 47 11.91 -16.60 -3.47
CA GLY A 47 12.00 -16.76 -4.92
C GLY A 47 13.35 -16.37 -5.51
N GLY A 48 14.28 -15.88 -4.67
CA GLY A 48 15.55 -15.33 -5.12
C GLY A 48 15.41 -13.96 -5.81
N PRO A 49 16.53 -13.38 -6.27
CA PRO A 49 16.56 -12.03 -6.86
C PRO A 49 15.70 -11.90 -8.14
N GLY A 50 15.47 -13.00 -8.86
CA GLY A 50 14.62 -13.04 -10.05
C GLY A 50 13.15 -12.67 -9.79
N ALA A 51 12.66 -12.78 -8.57
CA ALA A 51 11.33 -12.36 -8.18
C ALA A 51 11.10 -10.88 -8.48
N VAL A 52 12.13 -10.04 -8.35
CA VAL A 52 12.06 -8.59 -8.61
C VAL A 52 11.71 -8.31 -10.08
N PHE A 53 12.28 -9.05 -11.02
CA PHE A 53 11.95 -8.92 -12.44
C PHE A 53 10.46 -9.16 -12.72
N TRP A 54 9.90 -10.22 -12.15
CA TRP A 54 8.48 -10.55 -12.33
C TRP A 54 7.56 -9.56 -11.62
N MET A 55 8.01 -9.00 -10.50
CA MET A 55 7.30 -7.89 -9.85
C MET A 55 7.25 -6.64 -10.74
N TRP A 56 8.31 -6.31 -11.47
CA TRP A 56 8.30 -5.21 -12.45
C TRP A 56 7.32 -5.49 -13.59
N CYS A 57 7.33 -6.71 -14.16
CA CYS A 57 6.39 -7.10 -15.19
C CYS A 57 4.93 -7.00 -14.71
N SER A 58 4.66 -7.50 -13.51
CA SER A 58 3.34 -7.41 -12.87
C SER A 58 2.91 -5.96 -12.63
N ALA A 59 3.83 -5.11 -12.21
CA ALA A 59 3.55 -3.69 -11.97
C ALA A 59 3.16 -2.96 -13.26
N LEU A 60 3.81 -3.26 -14.40
CA LEU A 60 3.45 -2.68 -15.69
C LEU A 60 2.01 -3.05 -16.10
N LEU A 61 1.62 -4.31 -15.94
CA LEU A 61 0.24 -4.75 -16.19
C LEU A 61 -0.74 -4.15 -15.18
N GLY A 62 -0.33 -4.08 -13.92
CA GLY A 62 -1.12 -3.50 -12.83
C GLY A 62 -1.44 -2.02 -13.03
N MET A 63 -0.55 -1.25 -13.67
CA MET A 63 -0.81 0.15 -14.00
C MET A 63 -2.01 0.31 -14.94
N CYS A 64 -2.15 -0.54 -15.95
CA CYS A 64 -3.29 -0.52 -16.87
C CYS A 64 -4.59 -0.83 -16.14
N THR A 65 -4.59 -1.86 -15.29
CA THR A 65 -5.76 -2.24 -14.49
C THR A 65 -6.15 -1.11 -13.54
N LYS A 66 -5.17 -0.51 -12.86
CA LYS A 66 -5.43 0.58 -11.91
C LYS A 66 -5.95 1.85 -12.61
N PHE A 67 -5.44 2.15 -13.79
CA PHE A 67 -5.95 3.26 -14.61
C PHE A 67 -7.42 3.05 -14.99
N ALA A 68 -7.78 1.85 -15.45
CA ALA A 68 -9.16 1.51 -15.76
C ALA A 68 -10.07 1.61 -14.53
N GLU A 69 -9.64 1.04 -13.39
CA GLU A 69 -10.38 1.08 -12.12
C GLU A 69 -10.68 2.51 -11.67
N VAL A 70 -9.66 3.37 -11.64
CA VAL A 70 -9.83 4.77 -11.21
C VAL A 70 -10.73 5.54 -12.18
N THR A 71 -10.58 5.31 -13.49
CA THR A 71 -11.41 5.95 -14.51
C THR A 71 -12.88 5.57 -14.34
N LEU A 72 -13.17 4.28 -14.13
CA LEU A 72 -14.54 3.81 -13.89
C LEU A 72 -15.08 4.35 -12.56
N ALA A 73 -14.29 4.37 -11.50
CA ALA A 73 -14.68 4.88 -10.21
C ALA A 73 -15.07 6.36 -10.25
N VAL A 74 -14.37 7.17 -11.05
CA VAL A 74 -14.70 8.59 -11.24
C VAL A 74 -15.90 8.76 -12.16
N HIS A 75 -16.04 7.95 -13.20
CA HIS A 75 -17.14 8.03 -14.17
C HIS A 75 -18.49 7.69 -13.55
N TYR A 76 -18.54 6.63 -12.72
CA TYR A 76 -19.77 6.11 -12.11
C TYR A 76 -19.99 6.58 -10.67
N ARG A 77 -19.27 7.61 -10.21
CA ARG A 77 -19.48 8.18 -8.87
C ARG A 77 -20.88 8.81 -8.74
N GLU A 78 -21.43 8.73 -7.54
CA GLU A 78 -22.74 9.30 -7.19
C GLU A 78 -22.58 10.36 -6.09
N ARG A 79 -23.61 11.15 -5.86
CA ARG A 79 -23.72 11.98 -4.65
C ARG A 79 -24.51 11.21 -3.60
N SER A 80 -23.95 11.12 -2.39
CA SER A 80 -24.66 10.56 -1.25
C SER A 80 -25.78 11.50 -0.78
N GLU A 81 -26.67 11.02 0.07
CA GLU A 81 -27.71 11.83 0.71
C GLU A 81 -27.13 13.03 1.49
N ALA A 82 -25.91 12.92 1.99
CA ALA A 82 -25.17 14.01 2.64
C ALA A 82 -24.52 15.00 1.65
N GLY A 83 -24.72 14.83 0.32
CA GLY A 83 -24.16 15.67 -0.73
C GLY A 83 -22.69 15.41 -1.05
N GLU A 84 -22.07 14.41 -0.43
CA GLU A 84 -20.66 14.04 -0.67
C GLU A 84 -20.53 13.11 -1.88
N TRP A 85 -19.40 13.21 -2.60
CA TRP A 85 -19.09 12.30 -3.69
C TRP A 85 -18.68 10.94 -3.14
N VAL A 86 -19.38 9.90 -3.57
CA VAL A 86 -19.09 8.50 -3.27
C VAL A 86 -18.88 7.73 -4.57
N GLY A 87 -17.94 6.79 -4.56
CA GLY A 87 -17.56 6.01 -5.73
C GLY A 87 -16.76 4.77 -5.33
N GLY A 88 -16.29 4.06 -6.33
CA GLY A 88 -15.50 2.85 -6.13
C GLY A 88 -16.11 1.65 -6.85
N PRO A 89 -15.53 0.45 -6.66
CA PRO A 89 -15.95 -0.75 -7.38
C PRO A 89 -17.44 -1.08 -7.25
N MET A 90 -18.01 -0.95 -6.05
CA MET A 90 -19.43 -1.22 -5.82
C MET A 90 -20.33 -0.29 -6.68
N TYR A 91 -19.91 0.97 -6.88
CA TYR A 91 -20.71 1.94 -7.65
C TYR A 91 -20.60 1.71 -9.14
N TYR A 92 -19.42 1.44 -9.70
CA TYR A 92 -19.34 1.16 -11.13
C TYR A 92 -19.89 -0.21 -11.50
N ILE A 93 -19.90 -1.19 -10.60
CA ILE A 93 -20.62 -2.46 -10.80
C ILE A 93 -22.14 -2.18 -10.80
N LYS A 94 -22.65 -1.44 -9.82
CA LYS A 94 -24.07 -1.11 -9.71
C LYS A 94 -24.59 -0.32 -10.92
N ASN A 95 -23.83 0.67 -11.37
CA ASN A 95 -24.28 1.63 -12.38
C ASN A 95 -23.83 1.30 -13.80
N GLY A 96 -22.78 0.50 -13.94
CA GLY A 96 -22.21 0.13 -15.24
C GLY A 96 -22.70 -1.20 -15.79
N LEU A 97 -23.18 -2.10 -14.92
CA LEU A 97 -23.65 -3.42 -15.32
C LEU A 97 -25.18 -3.50 -15.34
N SER A 98 -25.70 -4.46 -16.09
CA SER A 98 -27.12 -4.74 -16.14
C SER A 98 -27.65 -5.25 -14.79
N LYS A 99 -28.97 -5.12 -14.56
CA LYS A 99 -29.62 -5.49 -13.29
C LYS A 99 -29.29 -6.90 -12.79
N HIS A 100 -29.09 -7.85 -13.70
CA HIS A 100 -28.72 -9.23 -13.37
C HIS A 100 -27.37 -9.36 -12.62
N TRP A 101 -26.44 -8.44 -12.85
CA TRP A 101 -25.10 -8.47 -12.28
C TRP A 101 -24.92 -7.56 -11.07
N GLN A 102 -25.97 -6.86 -10.65
CA GLN A 102 -25.87 -5.93 -9.51
C GLN A 102 -25.59 -6.64 -8.18
N PHE A 103 -25.91 -7.94 -8.04
CA PHE A 103 -25.54 -8.71 -6.87
C PHE A 103 -24.02 -8.74 -6.62
N LEU A 104 -23.20 -8.57 -7.67
CA LEU A 104 -21.75 -8.48 -7.54
C LEU A 104 -21.31 -7.25 -6.75
N ALA A 105 -22.06 -6.13 -6.83
CA ALA A 105 -21.77 -4.94 -6.04
C ALA A 105 -21.93 -5.21 -4.53
N VAL A 106 -22.99 -5.94 -4.16
CA VAL A 106 -23.24 -6.35 -2.77
C VAL A 106 -22.18 -7.32 -2.31
N LEU A 107 -21.86 -8.31 -3.13
CA LEU A 107 -20.83 -9.33 -2.82
C LEU A 107 -19.44 -8.67 -2.66
N TYR A 108 -19.09 -7.73 -3.55
CA TYR A 108 -17.86 -6.97 -3.43
C TYR A 108 -17.81 -6.16 -2.13
N SER A 109 -18.91 -5.47 -1.77
CA SER A 109 -19.00 -4.70 -0.53
C SER A 109 -18.86 -5.60 0.70
N LEU A 110 -19.51 -6.77 0.70
CA LEU A 110 -19.42 -7.74 1.78
C LEU A 110 -17.98 -8.24 1.97
N PHE A 111 -17.34 -8.66 0.88
CA PHE A 111 -15.93 -9.08 0.94
C PHE A 111 -14.99 -7.93 1.33
N GLY A 112 -15.27 -6.70 0.88
CA GLY A 112 -14.53 -5.52 1.30
C GLY A 112 -14.58 -5.30 2.81
N VAL A 113 -15.75 -5.45 3.42
CA VAL A 113 -15.91 -5.37 4.89
C VAL A 113 -15.14 -6.50 5.59
N LEU A 114 -15.25 -7.73 5.11
CA LEU A 114 -14.54 -8.88 5.70
C LEU A 114 -13.00 -8.72 5.60
N THR A 115 -12.51 -8.17 4.50
CA THR A 115 -11.07 -7.95 4.28
C THR A 115 -10.46 -6.97 5.27
N VAL A 116 -11.25 -6.00 5.76
CA VAL A 116 -10.77 -5.02 6.77
C VAL A 116 -10.31 -5.70 8.06
N PHE A 117 -10.96 -6.80 8.46
CA PHE A 117 -10.58 -7.53 9.68
C PHE A 117 -9.29 -8.34 9.55
N GLY A 118 -8.89 -8.74 8.35
CA GLY A 118 -7.75 -9.65 8.13
C GLY A 118 -6.50 -8.96 7.62
N THR A 119 -6.47 -8.61 6.35
CA THR A 119 -5.24 -8.37 5.60
C THR A 119 -4.71 -6.93 5.68
N GLY A 120 -5.58 -5.92 5.85
CA GLY A 120 -5.19 -4.52 5.74
C GLY A 120 -4.39 -3.99 6.93
N ASN A 121 -4.93 -4.12 8.13
CA ASN A 121 -4.38 -3.51 9.33
C ASN A 121 -3.50 -4.45 10.14
N ALA A 122 -3.89 -5.72 10.29
CA ALA A 122 -3.18 -6.66 11.15
C ALA A 122 -1.74 -6.89 10.71
N THR A 123 -1.51 -7.08 9.42
CA THR A 123 -0.15 -7.27 8.85
C THR A 123 0.72 -6.04 8.99
N GLN A 124 0.15 -4.84 8.80
CA GLN A 124 0.91 -3.59 8.94
C GLN A 124 1.31 -3.32 10.39
N VAL A 125 0.38 -3.46 11.33
CA VAL A 125 0.66 -3.30 12.76
C VAL A 125 1.69 -4.32 13.23
N ASN A 126 1.55 -5.58 12.82
CA ASN A 126 2.52 -6.62 13.15
C ASN A 126 3.93 -6.29 12.64
N THR A 127 4.05 -5.79 11.41
CA THR A 127 5.36 -5.39 10.86
C THR A 127 5.97 -4.19 11.59
N ILE A 128 5.14 -3.22 11.98
CA ILE A 128 5.60 -2.05 12.78
C ILE A 128 6.12 -2.53 14.14
N VAL A 129 5.34 -3.35 14.83
CA VAL A 129 5.72 -3.90 16.14
C VAL A 129 7.00 -4.72 16.03
N ALA A 130 7.10 -5.62 15.04
CA ALA A 130 8.30 -6.43 14.81
C ALA A 130 9.55 -5.57 14.50
N ALA A 131 9.40 -4.47 13.77
CA ALA A 131 10.50 -3.55 13.50
C ALA A 131 10.97 -2.83 14.77
N ILE A 132 10.04 -2.41 15.62
CA ILE A 132 10.35 -1.79 16.93
C ILE A 132 11.04 -2.81 17.84
N ASP A 133 10.53 -4.04 17.93
CA ASP A 133 11.11 -5.11 18.73
C ASP A 133 12.54 -5.40 18.31
N THR A 134 12.77 -5.55 17.00
CA THR A 134 14.12 -5.80 16.46
C THR A 134 15.07 -4.67 16.83
N ALA A 135 14.66 -3.43 16.67
CA ALA A 135 15.48 -2.27 17.02
C ALA A 135 15.81 -2.25 18.52
N LEU A 136 14.83 -2.45 19.39
CA LEU A 136 15.02 -2.38 20.83
C LEU A 136 15.90 -3.54 21.37
N LEU A 137 15.79 -4.73 20.76
CA LEU A 137 16.64 -5.87 21.08
C LEU A 137 18.08 -5.63 20.63
N GLU A 138 18.27 -5.11 19.41
CA GLU A 138 19.59 -4.85 18.84
C GLU A 138 20.36 -3.77 19.63
N TYR A 139 19.67 -2.73 20.07
CA TYR A 139 20.25 -1.70 20.94
C TYR A 139 20.30 -2.07 22.43
N GLY A 140 19.85 -3.27 22.81
CA GLY A 140 19.89 -3.76 24.20
C GLY A 140 19.04 -2.96 25.19
N VAL A 141 18.03 -2.22 24.68
CA VAL A 141 17.18 -1.35 25.51
C VAL A 141 16.19 -2.16 26.34
N VAL A 142 15.75 -3.32 25.82
CA VAL A 142 14.70 -4.13 26.48
C VAL A 142 15.12 -5.60 26.46
N GLY A 143 14.99 -6.27 27.60
CA GLY A 143 15.16 -7.72 27.70
C GLY A 143 13.93 -8.47 27.19
N GLY A 144 14.12 -9.68 26.67
CA GLY A 144 13.06 -10.48 26.00
C GLY A 144 11.77 -10.70 26.82
N GLY A 145 11.81 -10.61 28.15
CA GLY A 145 10.63 -10.77 29.01
C GLY A 145 9.66 -9.58 29.00
N ALA A 146 10.12 -8.40 28.62
CA ALA A 146 9.28 -7.18 28.60
C ALA A 146 8.64 -6.90 27.23
N LEU A 147 9.00 -7.64 26.19
CA LEU A 147 8.51 -7.42 24.81
C LEU A 147 6.99 -7.54 24.70
N SER A 148 6.37 -8.51 25.35
CA SER A 148 4.92 -8.71 25.28
C SER A 148 4.14 -7.52 25.78
N THR A 149 4.57 -6.92 26.90
CA THR A 149 3.94 -5.71 27.46
C THR A 149 4.19 -4.50 26.57
N LEU A 150 5.40 -4.37 26.03
CA LEU A 150 5.75 -3.29 25.12
C LEU A 150 4.90 -3.35 23.85
N ASN A 151 4.75 -4.52 23.26
CA ASN A 151 3.94 -4.73 22.05
C ASN A 151 2.48 -4.35 22.25
N LEU A 152 1.93 -4.66 23.42
CA LEU A 152 0.59 -4.22 23.79
C LEU A 152 0.50 -2.69 23.87
N VAL A 153 1.47 -2.04 24.53
CA VAL A 153 1.50 -0.57 24.66
C VAL A 153 1.64 0.10 23.29
N VAL A 154 2.56 -0.38 22.45
CA VAL A 154 2.76 0.13 21.09
C VAL A 154 1.50 -0.08 20.25
N GLY A 155 0.89 -1.27 20.32
CA GLY A 155 -0.35 -1.58 19.60
C GLY A 155 -1.49 -0.64 20.00
N ILE A 156 -1.69 -0.39 21.29
CA ILE A 156 -2.71 0.56 21.80
C ILE A 156 -2.40 1.98 21.34
N ALA A 157 -1.14 2.42 21.41
CA ALA A 157 -0.75 3.75 20.97
C ALA A 157 -1.02 3.97 19.49
N VAL A 158 -0.65 3.00 18.62
CA VAL A 158 -0.94 3.04 17.20
C VAL A 158 -2.43 3.04 16.93
N ALA A 159 -3.21 2.20 17.63
CA ALA A 159 -4.66 2.16 17.49
C ALA A 159 -5.32 3.50 17.85
N MET A 160 -4.88 4.14 18.93
CA MET A 160 -5.38 5.46 19.32
C MET A 160 -5.05 6.54 18.29
N LEU A 161 -3.83 6.55 17.75
CA LEU A 161 -3.44 7.50 16.69
C LEU A 161 -4.27 7.32 15.42
N VAL A 162 -4.47 6.08 15.00
CA VAL A 162 -5.29 5.75 13.83
C VAL A 162 -6.74 6.15 14.06
N ALA A 163 -7.33 5.81 15.21
CA ALA A 163 -8.69 6.18 15.57
C ALA A 163 -8.88 7.71 15.56
N MET A 164 -7.93 8.46 16.09
CA MET A 164 -7.96 9.92 16.10
C MET A 164 -8.00 10.53 14.70
N VAL A 165 -7.32 9.90 13.73
CA VAL A 165 -7.33 10.35 12.32
C VAL A 165 -8.63 9.93 11.64
N LEU A 166 -9.08 8.69 11.82
CA LEU A 166 -10.27 8.14 11.17
C LEU A 166 -11.56 8.82 11.62
N LEU A 167 -11.70 9.15 12.91
CA LEU A 167 -12.86 9.87 13.46
C LEU A 167 -13.03 11.26 12.84
N GLY A 168 -11.97 11.84 12.27
CA GLY A 168 -12.05 13.11 11.55
C GLY A 168 -12.53 13.02 10.10
N GLY A 169 -12.85 11.80 9.62
CA GLY A 169 -13.37 11.56 8.27
C GLY A 169 -12.36 11.79 7.15
N ILE A 170 -12.84 11.70 5.91
CA ILE A 170 -12.01 11.72 4.71
C ILE A 170 -11.15 12.98 4.55
N LYS A 171 -11.67 14.13 4.99
CA LYS A 171 -10.94 15.41 4.95
C LYS A 171 -9.72 15.39 5.87
N ARG A 172 -9.85 14.81 7.06
CA ARG A 172 -8.74 14.70 8.01
C ARG A 172 -7.71 13.68 7.54
N ILE A 173 -8.16 12.55 7.02
CA ILE A 173 -7.30 11.56 6.38
C ILE A 173 -6.46 12.21 5.27
N GLY A 174 -7.10 12.98 4.37
CA GLY A 174 -6.41 13.70 3.31
C GLY A 174 -5.38 14.71 3.82
N SER A 175 -5.73 15.49 4.85
CA SER A 175 -4.83 16.49 5.43
C SER A 175 -3.62 15.87 6.16
N VAL A 176 -3.80 14.74 6.83
CA VAL A 176 -2.70 14.00 7.47
C VAL A 176 -1.80 13.35 6.43
N SER A 177 -2.40 12.70 5.42
CA SER A 177 -1.67 12.06 4.33
C SER A 177 -0.85 13.06 3.51
N GLU A 178 -1.38 14.26 3.26
CA GLU A 178 -0.67 15.33 2.54
C GLU A 178 0.66 15.72 3.19
N LYS A 179 0.74 15.64 4.52
CA LYS A 179 1.95 15.98 5.29
C LYS A 179 2.89 14.79 5.46
N LEU A 180 2.32 13.63 5.82
CA LEU A 180 3.09 12.43 6.16
C LEU A 180 3.71 11.75 4.93
N VAL A 181 2.93 11.61 3.85
CA VAL A 181 3.35 10.81 2.70
C VAL A 181 4.55 11.39 1.96
N PRO A 182 4.61 12.70 1.66
CA PRO A 182 5.80 13.27 1.02
C PRO A 182 7.06 13.12 1.87
N PHE A 183 6.93 13.32 3.20
CA PHE A 183 8.05 13.13 4.13
C PHE A 183 8.54 11.68 4.14
N MET A 184 7.60 10.73 4.29
CA MET A 184 7.90 9.30 4.29
C MET A 184 8.56 8.87 2.96
N ALA A 185 8.01 9.29 1.82
CA ALA A 185 8.54 8.96 0.51
C ALA A 185 9.95 9.53 0.30
N LEU A 186 10.16 10.80 0.66
CA LEU A 186 11.46 11.44 0.55
C LEU A 186 12.51 10.74 1.43
N PHE A 187 12.15 10.47 2.68
CA PHE A 187 13.04 9.79 3.63
C PHE A 187 13.44 8.40 3.12
N TYR A 188 12.48 7.63 2.64
CA TYR A 188 12.74 6.31 2.07
C TYR A 188 13.63 6.37 0.83
N ILE A 189 13.37 7.31 -0.08
CA ILE A 189 14.19 7.50 -1.30
C ILE A 189 15.63 7.86 -0.91
N VAL A 190 15.82 8.79 0.03
CA VAL A 190 17.16 9.20 0.47
C VAL A 190 17.93 8.04 1.08
N LEU A 191 17.28 7.25 1.94
CA LEU A 191 17.92 6.07 2.53
C LEU A 191 18.26 5.02 1.46
N SER A 192 17.32 4.74 0.54
CA SER A 192 17.54 3.75 -0.52
C SER A 192 18.67 4.16 -1.47
N VAL A 193 18.68 5.44 -1.89
CA VAL A 193 19.76 5.97 -2.71
C VAL A 193 21.09 5.95 -1.94
N GLY A 194 21.08 6.27 -0.64
CA GLY A 194 22.27 6.19 0.21
C GLY A 194 22.85 4.76 0.23
N VAL A 195 22.03 3.74 0.43
CA VAL A 195 22.46 2.34 0.38
C VAL A 195 23.02 1.97 -1.00
N MET A 196 22.38 2.43 -2.08
CA MET A 196 22.86 2.17 -3.45
C MET A 196 24.22 2.84 -3.71
N VAL A 197 24.41 4.07 -3.27
CA VAL A 197 25.68 4.79 -3.43
C VAL A 197 26.80 4.12 -2.64
N LEU A 198 26.54 3.72 -1.41
CA LEU A 198 27.51 3.01 -0.56
C LEU A 198 27.90 1.62 -1.11
N ASN A 199 27.06 1.02 -1.93
CA ASN A 199 27.29 -0.30 -2.53
C ASN A 199 27.33 -0.25 -4.06
N PHE A 200 27.77 0.87 -4.64
CA PHE A 200 27.73 1.10 -6.09
C PHE A 200 28.46 0.01 -6.88
N GLU A 201 29.57 -0.50 -6.38
CA GLU A 201 30.34 -1.56 -7.01
C GLU A 201 29.57 -2.87 -7.17
N ARG A 202 28.58 -3.12 -6.32
CA ARG A 202 27.73 -4.33 -6.37
C ARG A 202 26.52 -4.22 -7.28
N LEU A 203 26.19 -3.02 -7.76
CA LEU A 203 24.99 -2.80 -8.60
C LEU A 203 24.99 -3.66 -9.89
N PRO A 204 26.11 -3.77 -10.66
CA PRO A 204 26.11 -4.61 -11.84
C PRO A 204 25.78 -6.08 -11.51
N TYR A 205 26.38 -6.61 -10.45
CA TYR A 205 26.08 -7.96 -9.97
C TYR A 205 24.63 -8.15 -9.55
N VAL A 206 24.02 -7.15 -8.92
CA VAL A 206 22.59 -7.19 -8.51
C VAL A 206 21.69 -7.27 -9.75
N PHE A 207 21.94 -6.45 -10.77
CA PHE A 207 21.16 -6.49 -12.01
C PHE A 207 21.33 -7.81 -12.77
N GLU A 208 22.56 -8.30 -12.86
CA GLU A 208 22.85 -9.62 -13.44
C GLU A 208 22.09 -10.73 -12.69
N SER A 209 22.13 -10.72 -11.36
CA SER A 209 21.43 -11.68 -10.51
C SER A 209 19.92 -11.64 -10.68
N ILE A 210 19.32 -10.45 -10.86
CA ILE A 210 17.90 -10.28 -11.12
C ILE A 210 17.51 -10.90 -12.47
N ILE A 211 18.27 -10.60 -13.52
CA ILE A 211 17.98 -11.10 -14.87
C ILE A 211 18.23 -12.60 -14.96
N ALA A 212 19.37 -13.08 -14.50
CA ALA A 212 19.72 -14.50 -14.48
C ALA A 212 18.74 -15.32 -13.63
N GLY A 213 18.37 -14.78 -12.47
CA GLY A 213 17.39 -15.39 -11.57
C GLY A 213 15.97 -15.42 -12.12
N ALA A 214 15.58 -14.45 -12.98
CA ALA A 214 14.23 -14.33 -13.50
C ALA A 214 13.75 -15.56 -14.28
N PHE A 215 14.64 -16.22 -14.97
CA PHE A 215 14.35 -17.39 -15.80
C PHE A 215 14.67 -18.72 -15.10
N ASN A 216 15.05 -18.67 -13.82
CA ASN A 216 15.20 -19.86 -13.01
C ASN A 216 13.79 -20.35 -12.56
N PRO A 217 13.50 -21.68 -12.67
CA PRO A 217 12.20 -22.24 -12.25
C PRO A 217 11.80 -21.89 -10.81
N ALA A 218 12.75 -21.79 -9.90
CA ALA A 218 12.49 -21.38 -8.51
C ALA A 218 12.03 -19.93 -8.39
N ALA A 219 12.50 -19.02 -9.23
CA ALA A 219 12.09 -17.63 -9.24
C ALA A 219 10.67 -17.46 -9.80
N PHE A 220 10.32 -18.25 -10.82
CA PHE A 220 8.98 -18.25 -11.39
C PHE A 220 7.94 -18.75 -10.39
N THR A 221 8.23 -19.82 -9.69
CA THR A 221 7.36 -20.34 -8.60
C THR A 221 7.34 -19.43 -7.38
N GLY A 222 8.45 -18.81 -7.00
CA GLY A 222 8.53 -17.87 -5.90
C GLY A 222 7.83 -16.53 -6.16
N GLY A 223 7.90 -16.02 -7.40
CA GLY A 223 7.26 -14.75 -7.78
C GLY A 223 5.74 -14.84 -7.93
N THR A 224 5.22 -15.92 -8.51
CA THR A 224 3.79 -16.06 -8.79
C THR A 224 3.06 -16.90 -7.74
N ILE A 225 3.63 -18.01 -7.33
CA ILE A 225 3.01 -18.91 -6.35
C ILE A 225 3.46 -18.53 -4.94
N GLY A 226 4.70 -18.13 -4.73
CA GLY A 226 5.22 -17.72 -3.44
C GLY A 226 4.53 -16.47 -2.89
N SER A 227 4.25 -15.48 -3.72
CA SER A 227 3.49 -14.29 -3.30
C SER A 227 2.04 -14.63 -2.94
N LEU A 228 1.41 -15.56 -3.67
CA LEU A 228 0.07 -16.08 -3.37
C LEU A 228 0.07 -16.94 -2.09
N PHE A 229 1.00 -17.90 -1.98
CA PHE A 229 1.06 -18.77 -0.80
C PHE A 229 1.50 -18.04 0.47
N VAL A 230 2.47 -17.12 0.38
CA VAL A 230 2.91 -16.32 1.54
C VAL A 230 1.84 -15.34 1.98
N SER A 231 1.08 -14.74 1.04
CA SER A 231 -0.09 -13.93 1.39
C SER A 231 -1.19 -14.77 2.05
N MET A 232 -1.39 -16.01 1.59
CA MET A 232 -2.39 -16.93 2.17
C MET A 232 -1.94 -17.53 3.51
N GLN A 233 -0.63 -17.70 3.73
CA GLN A 233 -0.08 -18.26 4.97
C GLN A 233 0.13 -17.21 6.06
N LYS A 234 0.27 -15.94 5.69
CA LYS A 234 0.48 -14.82 6.62
C LYS A 234 -0.75 -13.89 6.75
N GLY A 235 -1.80 -14.11 5.99
CA GLY A 235 -3.14 -13.51 6.13
C GLY A 235 -4.06 -14.45 6.88
#